data_c61ddcc4d3ce330783f6a6e59c1eff63
#
_entry.id   c61ddcc4d3ce330783f6a6e59c1eff63
#
_cell.length_a   1.000
_cell.length_b   1.000
_cell.length_c   1.000
_cell.angle_alpha   90.00
_cell.angle_beta   90.00
_cell.angle_gamma   90.00
#
_symmetry.space_group_name_H-M   'P 1'
#
loop_
_entity.id
_entity.type
_entity.pdbx_description
1 polymer ?
#
loop_
_entity_poly.entity_id
_entity_poly.type
_entity_poly.pdbx_seq_one_letter_code
_entity_poly.pdbx_strand_id
1 'polypeptide(L)' 'MKGLSGRLGEVITAIPAGGCGEVLVKVGAGNSNHIAESFDGSAIQAGNRVVVVDVRDGVLFVSRFENNL' A
#
# COMPACT_ATOMS: atom_id res chain seq x y z
N MET A 1 14.06 5.77 -7.91
CA MET A 1 13.66 4.82 -8.57
C MET A 1 12.25 4.75 -8.70
N LYS A 2 11.80 4.35 -9.63
CA LYS A 2 10.53 4.35 -9.82
C LYS A 2 9.92 3.26 -9.19
N GLY A 3 10.31 2.19 -9.36
CA GLY A 3 9.78 1.07 -8.72
C GLY A 3 8.30 1.07 -8.59
N LEU A 4 7.83 0.97 -7.34
CA LEU A 4 6.41 0.81 -7.09
C LEU A 4 5.67 2.09 -6.76
N SER A 5 6.37 3.21 -6.67
CA SER A 5 5.70 4.48 -6.40
C SER A 5 4.68 4.78 -7.48
N GLY A 6 3.50 5.20 -7.07
CA GLY A 6 2.43 5.52 -7.99
C GLY A 6 1.56 4.35 -8.40
N ARG A 7 1.93 3.12 -8.02
CA ARG A 7 1.13 1.96 -8.38
C ARG A 7 0.00 1.78 -7.40
N LEU A 8 -1.04 1.14 -7.87
CA LEU A 8 -2.18 0.83 -7.02
C LEU A 8 -2.01 -0.55 -6.42
N GLY A 9 -2.57 -0.72 -5.24
CA GLY A 9 -2.53 -1.99 -4.57
C GLY A 9 -3.76 -2.20 -3.73
N GLU A 10 -3.78 -3.32 -3.03
CA GLU A 10 -4.88 -3.67 -2.15
C GLU A 10 -4.31 -4.15 -0.84
N VAL A 11 -4.90 -3.69 0.26
CA VAL A 11 -4.47 -4.13 1.59
C VAL A 11 -4.99 -5.53 1.82
N ILE A 12 -4.08 -6.47 2.05
CA ILE A 12 -4.49 -7.85 2.33
C ILE A 12 -4.37 -8.17 3.82
N THR A 13 -3.51 -7.47 4.54
CA THR A 13 -3.45 -7.55 5.99
C THR A 13 -3.59 -6.14 6.50
N ALA A 14 -4.54 -5.91 7.38
CA ALA A 14 -4.85 -4.56 7.84
C ALA A 14 -3.60 -3.86 8.36
N ILE A 15 -3.52 -2.56 8.09
CA ILE A 15 -2.43 -1.72 8.57
C ILE A 15 -2.97 -0.96 9.77
N PRO A 16 -2.49 -1.27 10.98
CA PRO A 16 -2.96 -0.51 12.14
C PRO A 16 -2.35 0.88 12.15
N ALA A 17 -2.97 1.77 12.88
CA ALA A 17 -2.45 3.13 13.01
C ALA A 17 -1.04 3.05 13.58
N GLY A 18 -0.09 3.66 12.89
CA GLY A 18 1.30 3.65 13.32
C GLY A 18 1.99 2.31 13.20
N GLY A 19 1.37 1.32 12.56
CA GLY A 19 1.96 0.00 12.43
C GLY A 19 2.08 -0.43 10.99
N CYS A 20 2.28 -1.72 10.78
CA CYS A 20 2.49 -2.29 9.45
C CYS A 20 1.44 -3.34 9.13
N GLY A 21 1.16 -3.49 7.87
CA GLY A 21 0.35 -4.57 7.35
C GLY A 21 0.97 -5.06 6.05
N GLU A 22 0.14 -5.66 5.20
CA GLU A 22 0.61 -6.16 3.92
C GLU A 22 -0.26 -5.65 2.80
N VAL A 23 0.37 -5.36 1.70
CA VAL A 23 -0.31 -4.85 0.50
C VAL A 23 0.11 -5.69 -0.69
N LEU A 24 -0.86 -6.03 -1.52
CA LEU A 24 -0.62 -6.72 -2.77
C LEU A 24 -0.59 -5.67 -3.88
N VAL A 25 0.50 -5.64 -4.62
CA VAL A 25 0.66 -4.69 -5.72
C VAL A 25 0.78 -5.48 -7.01
N LYS A 26 0.06 -5.04 -8.03
CA LYS A 26 0.16 -5.67 -9.34
C LYS A 26 1.38 -5.13 -10.06
N VAL A 27 2.19 -6.03 -10.54
CA VAL A 27 3.42 -5.66 -11.24
C VAL A 27 3.47 -6.48 -12.52
N GLY A 28 3.28 -5.82 -13.64
CA GLY A 28 3.26 -6.52 -14.91
C GLY A 28 2.16 -7.56 -14.93
N ALA A 29 2.49 -8.79 -15.24
CA ALA A 29 1.52 -9.87 -15.30
C ALA A 29 1.36 -10.58 -13.97
N GLY A 30 2.11 -10.18 -12.95
CA GLY A 30 2.05 -10.87 -11.67
C GLY A 30 1.69 -9.92 -10.55
N ASN A 31 1.82 -10.45 -9.34
CA ASN A 31 1.57 -9.68 -8.13
C ASN A 31 2.75 -9.83 -7.20
N SER A 32 2.92 -8.85 -6.32
CA SER A 32 3.92 -9.00 -5.28
C SER A 32 3.35 -8.47 -3.97
N ASN A 33 3.70 -9.15 -2.89
CA ASN A 33 3.27 -8.76 -1.55
C ASN A 33 4.38 -7.98 -0.90
N HIS A 34 4.00 -6.93 -0.19
CA HIS A 34 4.98 -6.07 0.46
C HIS A 34 4.48 -5.66 1.82
N ILE A 35 5.41 -5.46 2.73
CA ILE A 35 5.10 -4.86 4.00
C ILE A 35 4.83 -3.38 3.74
N ALA A 36 3.78 -2.86 4.34
CA ALA A 36 3.37 -1.48 4.08
C ALA A 36 2.96 -0.78 5.36
N GLU A 37 3.18 0.52 5.37
CA GLU A 37 2.71 1.40 6.43
C GLU A 37 1.85 2.47 5.80
N SER A 38 0.98 3.05 6.60
CA SER A 38 0.16 4.15 6.14
C SER A 38 1.02 5.41 6.06
N PHE A 39 0.94 6.12 4.94
CA PHE A 39 1.74 7.31 4.74
C PHE A 39 1.41 8.38 5.77
N ASP A 40 0.14 8.51 6.13
CA ASP A 40 -0.28 9.53 7.09
C ASP A 40 -0.50 8.97 8.50
N GLY A 41 -0.14 7.71 8.72
CA GLY A 41 -0.23 7.12 10.05
C GLY A 41 -1.61 6.58 10.42
N SER A 42 -2.60 6.73 9.57
CA SER A 42 -3.94 6.26 9.91
C SER A 42 -4.08 4.76 9.63
N ALA A 43 -5.06 4.13 10.27
CA ALA A 43 -5.31 2.72 10.04
C ALA A 43 -5.98 2.51 8.69
N ILE A 44 -5.64 1.41 8.01
CA ILE A 44 -6.26 1.06 6.74
C ILE A 44 -6.65 -0.40 6.83
N GLN A 45 -7.91 -0.68 6.59
CA GLN A 45 -8.43 -2.03 6.77
C GLN A 45 -8.16 -2.87 5.53
N ALA A 46 -8.15 -4.19 5.74
CA ALA A 46 -7.99 -5.12 4.63
C ALA A 46 -9.13 -4.92 3.64
N GLY A 47 -8.81 -5.07 2.37
CA GLY A 47 -9.79 -4.89 1.30
C GLY A 47 -9.78 -3.50 0.70
N ASN A 48 -9.20 -2.53 1.38
CA ASN A 48 -9.14 -1.19 0.83
C ASN A 48 -8.09 -1.09 -0.26
N ARG A 49 -8.37 -0.25 -1.24
CA ARG A 49 -7.40 0.06 -2.27
C ARG A 49 -6.51 1.19 -1.80
N VAL A 50 -5.26 1.12 -2.19
CA VAL A 50 -4.28 2.12 -1.81
C VAL A 50 -3.42 2.46 -3.01
N VAL A 51 -2.75 3.59 -2.91
CA VAL A 51 -1.73 3.97 -3.87
C VAL A 51 -0.40 4.03 -3.13
N VAL A 52 0.64 3.54 -3.76
CA VAL A 52 1.97 3.56 -3.16
C VAL A 52 2.53 4.96 -3.34
N VAL A 53 2.80 5.62 -2.21
CA VAL A 53 3.31 6.99 -2.22
C VAL A 53 4.83 6.98 -2.24
N ASP A 54 5.45 6.07 -1.52
CA ASP A 54 6.90 6.05 -1.38
C ASP A 54 7.34 4.64 -1.03
N VAL A 55 8.61 4.36 -1.23
CA VAL A 55 9.21 3.09 -0.86
C VAL A 55 10.50 3.38 -0.14
N ARG A 56 10.65 2.86 1.07
CA ARG A 56 11.87 3.05 1.84
C ARG A 56 12.27 1.74 2.47
N ASP A 57 13.49 1.32 2.21
CA ASP A 57 14.04 0.11 2.82
C ASP A 57 13.12 -1.09 2.63
N GLY A 58 12.51 -1.19 1.46
CA GLY A 58 11.64 -2.31 1.17
C GLY A 58 10.25 -2.21 1.76
N VAL A 59 9.93 -1.13 2.47
CA VAL A 59 8.61 -0.92 3.05
C VAL A 59 7.87 0.09 2.20
N LEU A 60 6.64 -0.23 1.85
CA LEU A 60 5.81 0.68 1.06
C LEU A 60 5.08 1.62 1.99
N PHE A 61 5.03 2.89 1.61
CA PHE A 61 4.20 3.85 2.32
C PHE A 61 3.03 4.16 1.42
N VAL A 62 1.82 3.84 1.90
CA VAL A 62 0.63 3.87 1.06
C VAL A 62 -0.40 4.82 1.62
N SER A 63 -1.27 5.27 0.74
CA SER A 63 -2.37 6.12 1.11
C SER A 63 -3.64 5.51 0.55
N ARG A 64 -4.76 5.70 1.23
CA ARG A 64 -6.01 5.17 0.73
C ARG A 64 -6.33 5.78 -0.61
N PHE A 65 -6.74 4.94 -1.53
CA PHE A 65 -7.15 5.41 -2.86
C PHE A 65 -8.66 5.33 -2.91
N GLU A 66 -9.31 6.47 -2.89
CA GLU A 66 -10.74 6.50 -2.89
C GLU A 66 -11.24 6.97 -4.22
N ASN A 67 -12.16 6.21 -4.76
CA ASN A 67 -12.77 6.56 -6.01
C ASN A 67 -14.07 7.23 -5.70
N ASN A 68 -14.02 8.54 -5.59
CA ASN A 68 -15.16 9.28 -5.15
C ASN A 68 -15.95 9.76 -6.33
N LEU A 69 -17.03 9.18 -6.58
CA LEU A 69 -17.83 9.60 -7.73
C LEU A 69 -19.06 10.34 -7.36
#